data_51ce14a27ae59bdcd5c4d898e8738141
#
_entry.id   51ce14a27ae59bdcd5c4d898e8738141
#
_cell.length_a   1.000
_cell.length_b   1.000
_cell.length_c   1.000
_cell.angle_alpha   90.00
_cell.angle_beta   90.00
_cell.angle_gamma   90.00
#
_symmetry.space_group_name_H-M   'P 1'
#
loop_
_entity.id
_entity.type
_entity.pdbx_description
1 polymer ?
#
loop_
_entity_poly.entity_id
_entity_poly.type
_entity_poly.pdbx_seq_one_letter_code
_entity_poly.pdbx_strand_id
1 'polypeptide(L)'
;TGDGEDVGYPGNDQSPWVFERKWEIDSLCYPIRLAYHYWKEVGDTSVFDSKWEQAMEAVYRTFREQQRKDSLGPYRFSRVTDRQGDTLLNDGWGSPVNPVGLIVSSFRPSDDATLFGFLVPSNLFAITSLRQVAEILRAVRNNTDLAGRCEALAGEVEEAVKKYAIVEHPEFGKVYAFEVDGYGSRVFMDDANAVSYTHLRAHETKA
;
A
#
# COMPACT_ATOMS: atom_id res chain seq x y z
N THR A 1 -11.52 -11.67 18.03
CA THR A 1 -11.46 -12.64 19.13
C THR A 1 -10.34 -12.40 20.12
N GLY A 2 -9.36 -11.56 19.86
CA GLY A 2 -8.29 -11.18 20.78
C GLY A 2 -7.14 -12.19 20.92
N ASP A 3 -7.18 -13.24 20.11
CA ASP A 3 -6.22 -14.36 20.15
C ASP A 3 -5.25 -14.32 18.96
N GLY A 4 -4.97 -13.13 18.41
CA GLY A 4 -4.00 -12.99 17.34
C GLY A 4 -2.62 -13.46 17.74
N GLU A 5 -1.84 -14.01 16.82
CA GLU A 5 -0.50 -14.58 17.05
C GLU A 5 0.48 -13.59 17.69
N ASP A 6 0.20 -12.29 17.61
CA ASP A 6 1.11 -11.23 18.01
C ASP A 6 0.78 -10.60 19.36
N VAL A 7 -0.19 -11.15 20.09
CA VAL A 7 -0.58 -10.64 21.41
C VAL A 7 0.59 -10.74 22.38
N GLY A 8 0.93 -9.60 22.99
CA GLY A 8 1.98 -9.53 24.01
C GLY A 8 3.39 -9.22 23.50
N TYR A 9 3.61 -9.07 22.19
CA TYR A 9 4.89 -8.59 21.68
C TYR A 9 4.97 -7.06 21.73
N PRO A 10 6.13 -6.47 22.09
CA PRO A 10 6.30 -5.04 22.16
C PRO A 10 5.98 -4.36 20.82
N GLY A 11 5.12 -3.35 20.86
CA GLY A 11 4.68 -2.61 19.67
C GLY A 11 3.50 -3.22 18.92
N ASN A 12 3.02 -4.39 19.34
CA ASN A 12 1.88 -5.08 18.77
C ASN A 12 0.64 -4.95 19.67
N ASP A 13 0.37 -3.74 20.17
CA ASP A 13 -0.85 -3.47 20.94
C ASP A 13 -2.07 -3.72 20.06
N GLN A 14 -2.74 -4.83 20.26
CA GLN A 14 -3.88 -5.24 19.48
C GLN A 14 -5.19 -5.04 20.23
N SER A 15 -6.18 -4.53 19.51
CA SER A 15 -7.55 -4.60 19.97
C SER A 15 -8.12 -6.01 19.69
N PRO A 16 -9.18 -6.45 20.39
CA PRO A 16 -9.84 -7.74 20.13
C PRO A 16 -10.35 -7.92 18.69
N TRP A 17 -10.37 -6.86 17.89
CA TRP A 17 -10.85 -6.84 16.52
C TRP A 17 -9.73 -6.97 15.48
N VAL A 18 -8.48 -6.92 15.90
CA VAL A 18 -7.31 -7.03 15.03
C VAL A 18 -6.66 -8.38 15.24
N PHE A 19 -6.57 -9.19 14.20
CA PHE A 19 -5.91 -10.50 14.24
C PHE A 19 -4.39 -10.33 14.23
N GLU A 20 -3.88 -9.50 13.32
CA GLU A 20 -2.46 -9.26 13.11
C GLU A 20 -2.21 -7.80 12.72
N ARG A 21 -1.06 -7.25 13.07
CA ARG A 21 -0.70 -5.86 12.76
C ARG A 21 0.35 -5.72 11.68
N LYS A 22 0.51 -6.70 10.83
CA LYS A 22 1.32 -6.56 9.62
C LYS A 22 0.77 -5.43 8.75
N TRP A 23 1.64 -4.54 8.34
CA TRP A 23 1.27 -3.41 7.49
C TRP A 23 1.53 -3.74 6.03
N GLU A 24 0.48 -3.66 5.22
CA GLU A 24 0.46 -3.89 3.78
C GLU A 24 -0.36 -2.81 3.09
N ILE A 25 0.17 -2.21 2.03
CA ILE A 25 -0.52 -1.16 1.27
C ILE A 25 -1.80 -1.72 0.60
N ASP A 26 -1.70 -2.89 -0.01
CA ASP A 26 -2.76 -3.50 -0.79
C ASP A 26 -3.97 -3.89 0.06
N SER A 27 -3.79 -4.22 1.33
CA SER A 27 -4.88 -4.45 2.29
C SER A 27 -5.86 -3.27 2.37
N LEU A 28 -5.39 -2.02 2.19
CA LEU A 28 -6.25 -0.84 2.12
C LEU A 28 -6.77 -0.56 0.70
N CYS A 29 -6.10 -1.06 -0.33
CA CYS A 29 -6.48 -0.83 -1.73
C CYS A 29 -7.63 -1.73 -2.19
N TYR A 30 -7.68 -2.99 -1.73
CA TYR A 30 -8.70 -3.95 -2.16
C TYR A 30 -10.13 -3.53 -1.85
N PRO A 31 -10.48 -3.05 -0.65
CA PRO A 31 -11.83 -2.56 -0.37
C PRO A 31 -12.24 -1.39 -1.26
N ILE A 32 -11.30 -0.50 -1.58
CA ILE A 32 -11.53 0.64 -2.49
C ILE A 32 -11.84 0.13 -3.89
N ARG A 33 -11.01 -0.77 -4.41
CA ARG A 33 -11.20 -1.38 -5.73
C ARG A 33 -12.53 -2.09 -5.84
N LEU A 34 -12.88 -2.90 -4.83
CA LEU A 34 -14.17 -3.61 -4.80
C LEU A 34 -15.34 -2.62 -4.84
N ALA A 35 -15.35 -1.63 -3.96
CA ALA A 35 -16.44 -0.64 -3.88
C ALA A 35 -16.55 0.18 -5.17
N TYR A 36 -15.40 0.59 -5.76
CA TYR A 36 -15.36 1.34 -7.00
C TYR A 36 -15.97 0.54 -8.16
N HIS A 37 -15.54 -0.71 -8.38
CA HIS A 37 -16.06 -1.53 -9.47
C HIS A 37 -17.53 -1.92 -9.25
N TYR A 38 -17.93 -2.22 -8.02
CA TYR A 38 -19.34 -2.45 -7.69
C TYR A 38 -20.20 -1.24 -8.08
N TRP A 39 -19.78 -0.03 -7.71
CA TRP A 39 -20.48 1.18 -8.10
C TRP A 39 -20.55 1.36 -9.61
N LYS A 40 -19.44 1.15 -10.32
CA LYS A 40 -19.40 1.29 -11.79
C LYS A 40 -20.32 0.30 -12.52
N GLU A 41 -20.42 -0.92 -12.03
CA GLU A 41 -21.22 -1.98 -12.65
C GLU A 41 -22.70 -1.92 -12.26
N VAL A 42 -22.98 -1.63 -10.98
CA VAL A 42 -24.34 -1.71 -10.43
C VAL A 42 -25.01 -0.33 -10.31
N GLY A 43 -24.23 0.75 -10.22
CA GLY A 43 -24.74 2.10 -10.00
C GLY A 43 -25.16 2.39 -8.57
N ASP A 44 -25.06 1.43 -7.65
CA ASP A 44 -25.45 1.61 -6.25
C ASP A 44 -24.42 2.45 -5.50
N THR A 45 -24.88 3.54 -4.89
CA THR A 45 -24.05 4.46 -4.10
C THR A 45 -24.29 4.34 -2.59
N SER A 46 -25.14 3.45 -2.16
CA SER A 46 -25.58 3.33 -0.76
C SER A 46 -24.44 3.00 0.22
N VAL A 47 -23.38 2.36 -0.27
CA VAL A 47 -22.20 2.01 0.51
C VAL A 47 -21.30 3.21 0.83
N PHE A 48 -21.41 4.30 0.08
CA PHE A 48 -20.58 5.50 0.25
C PHE A 48 -21.20 6.47 1.26
N ASP A 49 -21.37 6.02 2.48
CA ASP A 49 -21.89 6.82 3.59
C ASP A 49 -20.79 7.64 4.30
N SER A 50 -21.15 8.25 5.42
CA SER A 50 -20.19 9.02 6.23
C SER A 50 -19.10 8.16 6.88
N LYS A 51 -19.37 6.89 7.16
CA LYS A 51 -18.37 5.96 7.70
C LYS A 51 -17.36 5.57 6.64
N TRP A 52 -17.84 5.32 5.42
CA TRP A 52 -16.94 5.09 4.28
C TRP A 52 -16.01 6.29 4.05
N GLU A 53 -16.54 7.51 4.07
CA GLU A 53 -15.76 8.73 3.90
C GLU A 53 -14.70 8.89 5.01
N GLN A 54 -15.06 8.63 6.28
CA GLN A 54 -14.11 8.62 7.40
C GLN A 54 -13.01 7.55 7.22
N ALA A 55 -13.37 6.39 6.68
CA ALA A 55 -12.39 5.34 6.37
C ALA A 55 -11.42 5.79 5.26
N MET A 56 -11.90 6.50 4.22
CA MET A 56 -11.03 7.03 3.17
C MET A 56 -10.09 8.13 3.67
N GLU A 57 -10.55 8.99 4.59
CA GLU A 57 -9.67 9.94 5.28
C GLU A 57 -8.58 9.23 6.08
N ALA A 58 -8.93 8.14 6.77
CA ALA A 58 -7.95 7.31 7.49
C ALA A 58 -6.94 6.64 6.54
N VAL A 59 -7.40 6.11 5.42
CA VAL A 59 -6.51 5.54 4.38
C VAL A 59 -5.54 6.59 3.84
N TYR A 60 -6.04 7.76 3.45
CA TYR A 60 -5.21 8.87 3.00
C TYR A 60 -4.14 9.24 4.02
N ARG A 61 -4.54 9.41 5.30
CA ARG A 61 -3.61 9.73 6.38
C ARG A 61 -2.56 8.64 6.56
N THR A 62 -2.95 7.37 6.56
CA THR A 62 -2.03 6.25 6.69
C THR A 62 -1.00 6.22 5.56
N PHE A 63 -1.42 6.43 4.31
CA PHE A 63 -0.50 6.50 3.18
C PHE A 63 0.49 7.66 3.32
N ARG A 64 0.03 8.84 3.77
CA ARG A 64 0.91 10.00 4.04
C ARG A 64 1.92 9.71 5.14
N GLU A 65 1.49 9.14 6.26
CA GLU A 65 2.36 8.77 7.37
C GLU A 65 3.41 7.73 6.93
N GLN A 66 3.01 6.76 6.11
CA GLN A 66 3.90 5.71 5.61
C GLN A 66 4.81 6.16 4.46
N GLN A 67 4.72 7.38 3.95
CA GLN A 67 5.80 7.96 3.15
C GLN A 67 7.07 8.24 4.00
N ARG A 68 6.94 8.22 5.32
CA ARG A 68 8.03 8.38 6.31
C ARG A 68 8.86 9.67 6.12
N LYS A 69 8.22 10.75 5.67
CA LYS A 69 8.90 12.03 5.45
C LYS A 69 9.24 12.75 6.75
N ASP A 70 8.35 12.64 7.74
CA ASP A 70 8.45 13.36 9.00
C ASP A 70 8.83 12.44 10.18
N SER A 71 8.48 11.17 10.10
CA SER A 71 8.75 10.14 11.11
C SER A 71 8.74 8.74 10.49
N LEU A 72 9.08 7.72 11.27
CA LEU A 72 8.99 6.32 10.82
C LEU A 72 7.55 5.81 10.62
N GLY A 73 6.55 6.62 11.00
CA GLY A 73 5.13 6.26 10.95
C GLY A 73 4.68 5.50 12.21
N PRO A 74 3.37 5.19 12.32
CA PRO A 74 2.80 4.54 13.51
C PRO A 74 2.93 3.01 13.49
N TYR A 75 3.26 2.41 12.34
CA TYR A 75 3.23 0.95 12.17
C TYR A 75 4.62 0.36 12.30
N ARG A 76 4.80 -0.46 13.30
CA ARG A 76 5.94 -1.35 13.46
C ARG A 76 5.45 -2.74 13.83
N PHE A 77 6.21 -3.76 13.47
CA PHE A 77 5.84 -5.13 13.73
C PHE A 77 7.07 -5.99 13.99
N SER A 78 7.07 -6.71 15.08
CA SER A 78 8.09 -7.73 15.36
C SER A 78 7.51 -8.85 16.19
N ARG A 79 7.97 -10.07 15.95
CA ARG A 79 7.65 -11.23 16.75
C ARG A 79 8.82 -12.22 16.81
N VAL A 80 8.83 -13.11 17.80
CA VAL A 80 9.78 -14.21 17.84
C VAL A 80 9.30 -15.29 16.89
N THR A 81 10.12 -15.62 15.91
CA THR A 81 9.79 -16.61 14.87
C THR A 81 11.07 -17.27 14.36
N ASP A 82 10.97 -18.48 13.85
CA ASP A 82 12.03 -19.18 13.12
C ASP A 82 12.07 -18.82 11.61
N ARG A 83 11.09 -18.04 11.15
CA ARG A 83 10.96 -17.59 9.75
C ARG A 83 11.40 -16.14 9.62
N GLN A 84 12.52 -15.89 8.94
CA GLN A 84 13.04 -14.52 8.74
C GLN A 84 12.08 -13.58 8.04
N GLY A 85 11.25 -14.07 7.13
CA GLY A 85 10.26 -13.27 6.40
C GLY A 85 9.03 -12.90 7.24
N ASP A 86 8.89 -13.41 8.43
CA ASP A 86 7.67 -13.29 9.25
C ASP A 86 7.81 -12.27 10.39
N THR A 87 8.86 -11.47 10.36
CA THR A 87 9.14 -10.36 11.29
C THR A 87 9.97 -9.29 10.62
N LEU A 88 9.95 -8.08 11.17
CA LEU A 88 10.75 -6.97 10.67
C LEU A 88 11.99 -6.75 11.52
N LEU A 89 13.09 -6.37 10.89
CA LEU A 89 14.31 -5.91 11.53
C LEU A 89 14.14 -4.51 12.15
N ASN A 90 15.20 -4.01 12.80
CA ASN A 90 15.25 -2.65 13.35
C ASN A 90 14.05 -2.32 14.24
N ASP A 91 13.87 -3.10 15.30
CA ASP A 91 12.76 -2.94 16.25
C ASP A 91 11.37 -2.94 15.60
N GLY A 92 11.22 -3.68 14.51
CA GLY A 92 9.95 -3.79 13.80
C GLY A 92 9.70 -2.69 12.74
N TRP A 93 10.65 -1.83 12.47
CA TRP A 93 10.52 -0.79 11.44
C TRP A 93 10.87 -1.25 10.03
N GLY A 94 11.55 -2.40 9.91
CA GLY A 94 12.05 -2.93 8.64
C GLY A 94 13.33 -2.24 8.16
N SER A 95 13.69 -2.46 6.90
CA SER A 95 14.88 -1.88 6.31
C SER A 95 14.75 -0.35 6.19
N PRO A 96 15.85 0.40 6.39
CA PRO A 96 15.86 1.85 6.19
C PRO A 96 15.47 2.23 4.78
N VAL A 97 14.72 3.32 4.63
CA VAL A 97 14.35 3.90 3.34
C VAL A 97 14.71 5.37 3.27
N ASN A 98 15.00 5.85 2.07
CA ASN A 98 15.05 7.27 1.78
C ASN A 98 13.64 7.77 1.44
N PRO A 99 13.06 8.74 2.17
CA PRO A 99 11.68 9.22 1.96
C PRO A 99 11.55 10.02 0.66
N VAL A 100 11.47 9.33 -0.46
CA VAL A 100 11.43 9.91 -1.81
C VAL A 100 10.02 10.15 -2.37
N GLY A 101 8.98 9.95 -1.54
CA GLY A 101 7.58 10.11 -1.93
C GLY A 101 6.84 8.80 -2.17
N LEU A 102 7.54 7.67 -2.17
CA LEU A 102 6.92 6.34 -2.17
C LEU A 102 6.35 6.00 -0.78
N ILE A 103 5.39 5.09 -0.75
CA ILE A 103 4.75 4.59 0.47
C ILE A 103 5.44 3.29 0.87
N VAL A 104 5.87 3.19 2.12
CA VAL A 104 6.45 1.96 2.68
C VAL A 104 5.36 0.91 2.83
N SER A 105 5.62 -0.31 2.35
CA SER A 105 4.89 -1.53 2.71
C SER A 105 5.83 -2.41 3.52
N SER A 106 5.43 -2.74 4.73
CA SER A 106 6.28 -3.56 5.62
C SER A 106 6.28 -5.02 5.19
N PHE A 107 5.16 -5.47 4.67
CA PHE A 107 4.97 -6.82 4.17
C PHE A 107 4.46 -6.81 2.73
N ARG A 108 4.65 -7.94 2.06
CA ARG A 108 4.12 -8.26 0.74
C ARG A 108 2.74 -8.89 0.87
N PRO A 109 1.94 -8.95 -0.20
CA PRO A 109 0.67 -9.70 -0.20
C PRO A 109 0.82 -11.21 0.10
N SER A 110 2.04 -11.72 0.15
CA SER A 110 2.38 -13.09 0.56
C SER A 110 2.63 -13.24 2.06
N ASP A 111 2.39 -12.20 2.84
CA ASP A 111 2.74 -12.10 4.28
C ASP A 111 4.26 -12.08 4.58
N ASP A 112 5.12 -12.08 3.58
CA ASP A 112 6.57 -11.98 3.77
C ASP A 112 7.02 -10.52 3.93
N ALA A 113 7.95 -10.29 4.83
CA ALA A 113 8.57 -8.99 5.02
C ALA A 113 9.26 -8.51 3.74
N THR A 114 9.07 -7.23 3.40
CA THR A 114 9.79 -6.61 2.30
C THR A 114 11.28 -6.52 2.60
N LEU A 115 12.12 -6.79 1.62
CA LEU A 115 13.56 -6.61 1.73
C LEU A 115 13.91 -5.12 1.67
N PHE A 116 13.31 -4.40 0.72
CA PHE A 116 13.36 -2.95 0.62
C PHE A 116 11.96 -2.38 0.78
N GLY A 117 11.80 -1.40 1.66
CA GLY A 117 10.50 -0.97 2.15
C GLY A 117 9.51 -0.43 1.11
N PHE A 118 9.96 -0.03 -0.09
CA PHE A 118 9.06 0.44 -1.14
C PHE A 118 8.72 -0.68 -2.11
N LEU A 119 7.63 -1.39 -1.83
CA LEU A 119 7.04 -2.41 -2.73
C LEU A 119 6.36 -1.72 -3.90
N VAL A 120 6.96 -1.83 -5.09
CA VAL A 120 6.55 -1.05 -6.28
C VAL A 120 5.15 -1.41 -6.76
N PRO A 121 4.76 -2.70 -6.91
CA PRO A 121 3.40 -3.05 -7.30
C PRO A 121 2.33 -2.49 -6.38
N SER A 122 2.55 -2.52 -5.05
CA SER A 122 1.60 -1.95 -4.09
C SER A 122 1.53 -0.43 -4.17
N ASN A 123 2.62 0.26 -4.47
CA ASN A 123 2.62 1.70 -4.75
C ASN A 123 1.81 2.05 -6.00
N LEU A 124 1.92 1.25 -7.07
CA LEU A 124 1.08 1.40 -8.28
C LEU A 124 -0.40 1.18 -7.97
N PHE A 125 -0.71 0.20 -7.11
CA PHE A 125 -2.07 -0.04 -6.66
C PHE A 125 -2.61 1.11 -5.80
N ALA A 126 -1.80 1.70 -4.92
CA ALA A 126 -2.16 2.88 -4.14
C ALA A 126 -2.49 4.09 -5.02
N ILE A 127 -1.71 4.35 -6.09
CA ILE A 127 -2.00 5.42 -7.06
C ILE A 127 -3.39 5.24 -7.66
N THR A 128 -3.70 4.04 -8.15
CA THR A 128 -5.01 3.74 -8.74
C THR A 128 -6.13 3.88 -7.73
N SER A 129 -5.95 3.34 -6.52
CA SER A 129 -6.94 3.39 -5.45
C SER A 129 -7.23 4.83 -4.99
N LEU A 130 -6.21 5.67 -4.85
CA LEU A 130 -6.38 7.09 -4.49
C LEU A 130 -7.18 7.86 -5.56
N ARG A 131 -6.95 7.57 -6.85
CA ARG A 131 -7.74 8.17 -7.94
C ARG A 131 -9.20 7.68 -7.93
N GLN A 132 -9.43 6.39 -7.66
CA GLN A 132 -10.78 5.84 -7.49
C GLN A 132 -11.52 6.49 -6.32
N VAL A 133 -10.85 6.67 -5.17
CA VAL A 133 -11.41 7.41 -4.02
C VAL A 133 -11.76 8.84 -4.42
N ALA A 134 -10.88 9.54 -5.10
CA ALA A 134 -11.11 10.92 -5.53
C ALA A 134 -12.33 11.04 -6.46
N GLU A 135 -12.50 10.11 -7.38
CA GLU A 135 -13.66 10.07 -8.27
C GLU A 135 -14.97 9.84 -7.49
N ILE A 136 -15.02 8.85 -6.58
CA ILE A 136 -16.20 8.60 -5.73
C ILE A 136 -16.52 9.83 -4.88
N LEU A 137 -15.51 10.43 -4.25
CA LEU A 137 -15.70 11.60 -3.39
C LEU A 137 -16.31 12.77 -4.14
N ARG A 138 -15.90 13.02 -5.40
CA ARG A 138 -16.50 14.07 -6.23
C ARG A 138 -17.91 13.72 -6.71
N ALA A 139 -18.08 12.51 -7.22
CA ALA A 139 -19.31 12.12 -7.88
C ALA A 139 -20.46 11.85 -6.90
N VAL A 140 -20.16 11.32 -5.72
CA VAL A 140 -21.17 10.82 -4.77
C VAL A 140 -21.23 11.64 -3.48
N ARG A 141 -20.07 12.02 -2.94
CA ARG A 141 -19.99 12.68 -1.62
C ARG A 141 -19.88 14.20 -1.68
N ASN A 142 -19.59 14.77 -2.84
CA ASN A 142 -19.30 16.20 -3.03
C ASN A 142 -18.16 16.73 -2.13
N ASN A 143 -17.25 15.85 -1.68
CA ASN A 143 -16.07 16.21 -0.90
C ASN A 143 -14.89 16.47 -1.81
N THR A 144 -14.82 17.67 -2.36
CA THR A 144 -13.75 18.08 -3.30
C THR A 144 -12.39 18.29 -2.61
N ASP A 145 -12.37 18.58 -1.32
CA ASP A 145 -11.13 18.75 -0.55
C ASP A 145 -10.37 17.43 -0.42
N LEU A 146 -10.99 16.41 0.15
CA LEU A 146 -10.37 15.09 0.30
C LEU A 146 -10.04 14.50 -1.09
N ALA A 147 -10.91 14.67 -2.08
CA ALA A 147 -10.65 14.23 -3.45
C ALA A 147 -9.40 14.88 -4.04
N GLY A 148 -9.22 16.19 -3.85
CA GLY A 148 -8.02 16.91 -4.29
C GLY A 148 -6.75 16.44 -3.59
N ARG A 149 -6.84 16.17 -2.28
CA ARG A 149 -5.72 15.63 -1.50
C ARG A 149 -5.32 14.22 -1.97
N CYS A 150 -6.30 13.35 -2.25
CA CYS A 150 -6.05 12.01 -2.77
C CYS A 150 -5.38 12.07 -4.15
N GLU A 151 -5.83 12.93 -5.05
CA GLU A 151 -5.20 13.09 -6.37
C GLU A 151 -3.78 13.65 -6.28
N ALA A 152 -3.56 14.63 -5.41
CA ALA A 152 -2.23 15.19 -5.21
C ALA A 152 -1.25 14.12 -4.69
N LEU A 153 -1.69 13.29 -3.73
CA LEU A 153 -0.88 12.18 -3.24
C LEU A 153 -0.64 11.13 -4.34
N ALA A 154 -1.67 10.76 -5.11
CA ALA A 154 -1.51 9.83 -6.23
C ALA A 154 -0.47 10.35 -7.24
N GLY A 155 -0.51 11.63 -7.59
CA GLY A 155 0.47 12.27 -8.48
C GLY A 155 1.88 12.26 -7.90
N GLU A 156 2.02 12.54 -6.62
CA GLU A 156 3.32 12.51 -5.93
C GLU A 156 3.94 11.11 -5.95
N VAL A 157 3.15 10.07 -5.60
CA VAL A 157 3.62 8.68 -5.62
C VAL A 157 3.97 8.25 -7.04
N GLU A 158 3.17 8.64 -8.04
CA GLU A 158 3.43 8.32 -9.45
C GLU A 158 4.75 8.90 -9.93
N GLU A 159 5.04 10.17 -9.63
CA GLU A 159 6.32 10.79 -9.99
C GLU A 159 7.49 10.12 -9.27
N ALA A 160 7.31 9.70 -8.01
CA ALA A 160 8.31 8.95 -7.27
C ALA A 160 8.55 7.56 -7.90
N VAL A 161 7.49 6.85 -8.31
CA VAL A 161 7.61 5.57 -9.05
C VAL A 161 8.39 5.76 -10.35
N LYS A 162 8.04 6.75 -11.16
CA LYS A 162 8.75 7.04 -12.43
C LYS A 162 10.24 7.31 -12.22
N LYS A 163 10.58 7.98 -11.14
CA LYS A 163 11.96 8.39 -10.86
C LYS A 163 12.81 7.31 -10.21
N TYR A 164 12.24 6.51 -9.29
CA TYR A 164 13.00 5.64 -8.42
C TYR A 164 12.74 4.15 -8.63
N ALA A 165 11.62 3.79 -9.27
CA ALA A 165 11.21 2.40 -9.43
C ALA A 165 11.37 1.88 -10.87
N ILE A 166 11.51 2.76 -11.87
CA ILE A 166 11.83 2.36 -13.23
C ILE A 166 13.36 2.37 -13.37
N VAL A 167 13.90 1.21 -13.68
CA VAL A 167 15.35 0.98 -13.72
C VAL A 167 15.77 0.31 -15.03
N GLU A 168 17.03 0.48 -15.42
CA GLU A 168 17.58 -0.18 -16.60
C GLU A 168 18.01 -1.61 -16.25
N HIS A 169 17.42 -2.59 -16.92
CA HIS A 169 17.84 -4.00 -16.84
C HIS A 169 18.71 -4.34 -18.04
N PRO A 170 19.84 -5.05 -17.85
CA PRO A 170 20.80 -5.32 -18.95
C PRO A 170 20.21 -6.04 -20.16
N GLU A 171 19.19 -6.87 -19.94
CA GLU A 171 18.57 -7.70 -20.97
C GLU A 171 17.24 -7.14 -21.49
N PHE A 172 16.44 -6.53 -20.59
CA PHE A 172 15.06 -6.11 -20.88
C PHE A 172 14.89 -4.60 -21.03
N GLY A 173 15.96 -3.81 -20.90
CA GLY A 173 15.87 -2.35 -20.94
C GLY A 173 15.14 -1.79 -19.72
N LYS A 174 14.26 -0.79 -19.90
CA LYS A 174 13.52 -0.19 -18.79
C LYS A 174 12.44 -1.11 -18.26
N VAL A 175 12.57 -1.47 -16.99
CA VAL A 175 11.62 -2.31 -16.26
C VAL A 175 11.29 -1.68 -14.90
N TYR A 176 10.16 -2.06 -14.33
CA TYR A 176 9.90 -1.78 -12.93
C TYR A 176 10.72 -2.71 -12.04
N ALA A 177 11.39 -2.15 -11.02
CA ALA A 177 11.87 -2.96 -9.91
C ALA A 177 10.68 -3.51 -9.13
N PHE A 178 10.86 -4.62 -8.42
CA PHE A 178 9.85 -5.18 -7.52
C PHE A 178 9.84 -4.42 -6.19
N GLU A 179 11.02 -4.20 -5.60
CA GLU A 179 11.21 -3.37 -4.41
C GLU A 179 12.37 -2.41 -4.61
N VAL A 180 12.29 -1.24 -3.98
CA VAL A 180 13.37 -0.25 -3.91
C VAL A 180 13.44 0.37 -2.51
N ASP A 181 14.58 1.00 -2.18
CA ASP A 181 14.80 1.68 -0.90
C ASP A 181 14.90 3.21 -1.01
N GLY A 182 14.92 3.74 -2.23
CA GLY A 182 15.15 5.17 -2.48
C GLY A 182 16.61 5.61 -2.40
N TYR A 183 17.55 4.73 -1.98
CA TYR A 183 18.99 4.96 -2.00
C TYR A 183 19.68 4.40 -3.25
N GLY A 184 18.93 3.63 -4.06
CA GLY A 184 19.43 3.00 -5.29
C GLY A 184 19.49 1.48 -5.24
N SER A 185 19.19 0.85 -4.10
CA SER A 185 19.04 -0.61 -4.01
C SER A 185 17.72 -1.05 -4.62
N ARG A 186 17.70 -2.24 -5.20
CA ARG A 186 16.53 -2.77 -5.91
C ARG A 186 16.51 -4.29 -5.97
N VAL A 187 15.32 -4.85 -6.06
CA VAL A 187 15.07 -6.27 -6.33
C VAL A 187 14.20 -6.38 -7.57
N PHE A 188 14.51 -7.37 -8.43
CA PHE A 188 13.72 -7.71 -9.62
C PHE A 188 12.90 -9.00 -9.44
N MET A 189 12.82 -9.50 -8.22
CA MET A 189 12.05 -10.69 -7.93
C MET A 189 10.58 -10.44 -8.20
N ASP A 190 9.91 -11.42 -8.80
CA ASP A 190 8.45 -11.52 -8.83
C ASP A 190 8.02 -12.51 -7.75
N ASP A 191 7.09 -12.11 -6.91
CA ASP A 191 6.50 -13.00 -5.94
C ASP A 191 5.37 -13.77 -6.61
N ALA A 192 5.56 -15.08 -6.78
CA ALA A 192 4.58 -15.95 -7.43
C ALA A 192 3.21 -15.98 -6.72
N ASN A 193 3.14 -15.56 -5.46
CA ASN A 193 1.89 -15.43 -4.71
C ASN A 193 1.16 -14.10 -4.99
N ALA A 194 1.79 -13.17 -5.69
CA ALA A 194 1.17 -11.92 -6.11
C ALA A 194 0.18 -12.11 -7.29
N VAL A 195 -0.65 -13.13 -7.23
CA VAL A 195 -1.71 -13.42 -8.23
C VAL A 195 -2.58 -12.21 -8.52
N SER A 196 -2.75 -11.34 -7.53
CA SER A 196 -3.49 -10.08 -7.65
C SER A 196 -2.90 -9.10 -8.68
N TYR A 197 -1.60 -9.15 -8.94
CA TYR A 197 -0.93 -8.25 -9.89
C TYR A 197 -1.01 -8.73 -11.35
N THR A 198 -1.11 -10.02 -11.58
CA THR A 198 -1.29 -10.56 -12.92
C THR A 198 -2.64 -10.22 -13.53
N HIS A 199 -3.68 -10.06 -12.69
CA HIS A 199 -5.00 -9.61 -13.13
C HIS A 199 -5.07 -8.13 -13.50
N LEU A 200 -4.21 -7.28 -12.96
CA LEU A 200 -4.15 -5.85 -13.34
C LEU A 200 -3.68 -5.67 -14.78
N ARG A 201 -2.72 -6.47 -15.27
CA ARG A 201 -2.25 -6.42 -16.66
C ARG A 201 -3.28 -6.90 -17.68
N ALA A 202 -4.16 -7.83 -17.32
CA ALA A 202 -5.14 -8.38 -18.26
C ALA A 202 -6.25 -7.39 -18.67
N HIS A 203 -6.48 -6.35 -17.86
CA HIS A 203 -7.50 -5.34 -18.14
C HIS A 203 -6.94 -4.07 -18.83
N GLU A 204 -5.65 -3.79 -18.71
CA GLU A 204 -5.02 -2.61 -19.33
C GLU A 204 -4.63 -2.83 -20.81
N THR A 205 -4.60 -4.06 -21.29
CA THR A 205 -4.19 -4.39 -22.67
C THR A 205 -5.36 -4.49 -23.68
N LYS A 206 -6.57 -4.10 -23.28
CA LYS A 206 -7.72 -3.96 -24.18
C LYS A 206 -8.17 -2.50 -24.25
N ALA A 207 -7.34 -1.68 -24.83
CA ALA A 207 -7.70 -0.38 -25.37
C ALA A 207 -7.19 -0.28 -26.80
#